data_9dc8ef26176c0d824d9107958a8877e7
#
_entry.id   9dc8ef26176c0d824d9107958a8877e7
#
_cell.length_a   1.000
_cell.length_b   1.000
_cell.length_c   1.000
_cell.angle_alpha   90.00
_cell.angle_beta   90.00
_cell.angle_gamma   90.00
#
_symmetry.space_group_name_H-M   'P 1'
#
loop_
_entity.id
_entity.type
_entity.pdbx_description
1 polymer ?
#
loop_
_entity_poly.entity_id
_entity_poly.type
_entity_poly.pdbx_seq_one_letter_code
_entity_poly.pdbx_strand_id
1 'polypeptide(L)'
;MPDLPVIDPPAIVVTASRAEEKASDAPASVTLIATQRVERLGTPLVSDLLRLTPSASVAVSGPAGSQTQLRIRGAEANHVLLFVEGIRANDPASGNEPRFELLNADLASRIEVARGPQSALWGSEAIGGVVAVDGEAPGLGATHALVEAGSHRSLRGAARTSLGSADRGISIGIAGQRSDGIDAFSGDGERDGYRNAGVRASGRYRISPVLLVGASGFGLWGDSDFDGYNPDTFQRDDTLDESHNRLAAGRTFAELGQRDRTYALASASLLGSSNRNLLDDVPQNQTSATRRTLGLEAGHNLGGHLFIAALESELEHFHARDTAFGGVTNQDQSRRHNSLTIEWRGTRMGPLTPGLAIRHDAFSRFKNATTFRASLKADIASGVSISGNYGGGIAQPTFFDLYGFSPSFYIGNPDLKPERSRGWEVSARFVRGPFSGALTCYRQRLHDEIVDSPDFTSTVNASGTSRRHGVEAEAGWTFGKALRLSANYAWLDATEQKAEGVEPNREQRRPRHSGAIVADGELGRWNYGASLSYVGKHRDRRDSLPYDLVDLDSYWLANARLAYRISDGVEANVRVANLLDSHYQDLVGYRTEGRTIHAGLRLALGR
;
A
#
# COMPACT_ATOMS: atom_id res chain seq x y z
N MET A 1 13.74 -31.84 -28.28
CA MET A 1 14.35 -30.51 -28.08
C MET A 1 13.99 -30.10 -26.68
N PRO A 2 14.91 -29.73 -25.80
CA PRO A 2 14.55 -29.23 -24.51
C PRO A 2 13.83 -27.90 -24.69
N ASP A 3 12.63 -27.79 -24.12
CA ASP A 3 11.85 -26.56 -24.10
C ASP A 3 12.69 -25.42 -23.56
N LEU A 4 12.87 -24.38 -24.37
CA LEU A 4 13.50 -23.14 -23.94
C LEU A 4 12.75 -22.62 -22.70
N PRO A 5 13.46 -22.08 -21.70
CA PRO A 5 12.80 -21.54 -20.53
C PRO A 5 11.81 -20.47 -20.97
N VAL A 6 10.54 -20.65 -20.60
CA VAL A 6 9.52 -19.60 -20.72
C VAL A 6 10.02 -18.43 -19.87
N ILE A 7 10.63 -17.45 -20.51
CA ILE A 7 10.94 -16.17 -19.88
C ILE A 7 9.59 -15.53 -19.62
N ASP A 8 9.20 -15.38 -18.35
CA ASP A 8 8.04 -14.55 -18.00
C ASP A 8 8.15 -13.23 -18.78
N PRO A 9 7.05 -12.71 -19.35
CA PRO A 9 7.10 -11.43 -20.05
C PRO A 9 7.73 -10.39 -19.12
N PRO A 10 8.52 -9.44 -19.63
CA PRO A 10 9.23 -8.48 -18.80
C PRO A 10 8.21 -7.77 -17.89
N ALA A 11 8.46 -7.82 -16.59
CA ALA A 11 7.60 -7.20 -15.58
C ALA A 11 7.50 -5.69 -15.88
N ILE A 12 6.31 -5.21 -16.27
CA ILE A 12 6.04 -3.81 -16.56
C ILE A 12 5.53 -3.16 -15.30
N VAL A 13 5.98 -1.97 -14.97
CA VAL A 13 5.56 -1.20 -13.81
C VAL A 13 5.15 0.22 -14.23
N VAL A 14 4.24 0.82 -13.47
CA VAL A 14 3.72 2.18 -13.72
C VAL A 14 3.87 3.11 -12.52
N THR A 15 4.27 2.59 -11.34
CA THR A 15 4.39 3.41 -10.12
C THR A 15 5.67 4.22 -10.06
N ALA A 16 6.70 3.80 -10.76
CA ALA A 16 8.00 4.48 -10.77
C ALA A 16 8.10 5.62 -11.80
N SER A 17 7.10 5.76 -12.67
CA SER A 17 6.96 6.82 -13.68
C SER A 17 5.48 6.93 -14.07
N ARG A 18 5.12 8.00 -14.80
CA ARG A 18 3.76 8.12 -15.37
C ARG A 18 3.53 7.30 -16.63
N ALA A 19 4.56 6.61 -17.12
CA ALA A 19 4.46 5.71 -18.27
C ALA A 19 4.83 4.28 -17.88
N GLU A 20 4.28 3.33 -18.61
CA GLU A 20 4.65 1.92 -18.49
C GLU A 20 6.14 1.74 -18.81
N GLU A 21 6.85 1.02 -17.94
CA GLU A 21 8.24 0.66 -18.12
C GLU A 21 8.54 -0.74 -17.61
N LYS A 22 9.62 -1.34 -18.11
CA LYS A 22 10.09 -2.60 -17.52
C LYS A 22 10.61 -2.33 -16.11
N ALA A 23 10.28 -3.19 -15.16
CA ALA A 23 10.80 -3.09 -13.79
C ALA A 23 12.34 -3.07 -13.72
N SER A 24 13.01 -3.75 -14.68
CA SER A 24 14.47 -3.69 -14.84
C SER A 24 14.99 -2.33 -15.28
N ASP A 25 14.17 -1.52 -15.92
CA ASP A 25 14.54 -0.22 -16.47
C ASP A 25 14.16 0.93 -15.53
N ALA A 26 13.28 0.65 -14.57
CA ALA A 26 12.89 1.61 -13.54
C ALA A 26 14.12 2.05 -12.73
N PRO A 27 14.41 3.36 -12.65
CA PRO A 27 15.53 3.84 -11.84
C PRO A 27 15.25 3.76 -10.34
N ALA A 28 13.99 3.68 -9.92
CA ALA A 28 13.57 3.48 -8.54
C ALA A 28 13.59 2.00 -8.14
N SER A 29 13.65 1.75 -6.83
CA SER A 29 13.47 0.41 -6.25
C SER A 29 11.99 0.03 -6.31
N VAL A 30 11.64 -0.94 -7.16
CA VAL A 30 10.27 -1.42 -7.34
C VAL A 30 10.19 -2.90 -7.05
N THR A 31 9.19 -3.29 -6.27
CA THR A 31 8.78 -4.69 -6.08
C THR A 31 7.47 -4.94 -6.80
N LEU A 32 7.42 -6.00 -7.59
CA LEU A 32 6.21 -6.47 -8.26
C LEU A 32 5.79 -7.84 -7.70
N ILE A 33 4.55 -7.92 -7.21
CA ILE A 33 3.93 -9.18 -6.80
C ILE A 33 2.88 -9.53 -7.85
N ALA A 34 3.19 -10.51 -8.69
CA ALA A 34 2.33 -10.93 -9.80
C ALA A 34 1.24 -11.90 -9.34
N THR A 35 0.19 -12.05 -10.16
CA THR A 35 -0.98 -12.91 -9.93
C THR A 35 -0.62 -14.30 -9.41
N GLN A 36 0.31 -14.97 -10.07
CA GLN A 36 0.70 -16.34 -9.70
C GLN A 36 1.24 -16.43 -8.26
N ARG A 37 2.01 -15.41 -7.82
CA ARG A 37 2.51 -15.37 -6.44
C ARG A 37 1.40 -15.08 -5.43
N VAL A 38 0.48 -14.15 -5.74
CA VAL A 38 -0.72 -13.89 -4.92
C VAL A 38 -1.52 -15.19 -4.73
N GLU A 39 -1.78 -15.91 -5.82
CA GLU A 39 -2.55 -17.16 -5.79
C GLU A 39 -1.84 -18.29 -5.06
N ARG A 40 -0.52 -18.45 -5.24
CA ARG A 40 0.25 -19.53 -4.62
C ARG A 40 0.45 -19.33 -3.12
N LEU A 41 0.65 -18.08 -2.67
CA LEU A 41 0.69 -17.77 -1.25
C LEU A 41 -0.70 -17.83 -0.61
N GLY A 42 -1.73 -17.38 -1.32
CA GLY A 42 -3.13 -17.48 -0.92
C GLY A 42 -3.50 -16.73 0.34
N THR A 43 -2.73 -15.70 0.72
CA THR A 43 -3.04 -14.85 1.89
C THR A 43 -4.34 -14.08 1.67
N PRO A 44 -5.13 -13.80 2.72
CA PRO A 44 -6.42 -13.14 2.58
C PRO A 44 -6.33 -11.63 2.31
N LEU A 45 -5.34 -10.95 2.88
CA LEU A 45 -5.20 -9.50 2.80
C LEU A 45 -3.96 -9.08 2.01
N VAL A 46 -4.04 -7.92 1.36
CA VAL A 46 -2.92 -7.32 0.62
C VAL A 46 -1.76 -6.97 1.57
N SER A 47 -2.05 -6.55 2.80
CA SER A 47 -1.05 -6.24 3.83
C SER A 47 -0.10 -7.39 4.12
N ASP A 48 -0.58 -8.64 4.12
CA ASP A 48 0.25 -9.84 4.33
C ASP A 48 1.30 -10.01 3.23
N LEU A 49 0.93 -9.70 1.99
CA LEU A 49 1.85 -9.71 0.85
C LEU A 49 2.87 -8.57 0.94
N LEU A 50 2.45 -7.41 1.44
CA LEU A 50 3.31 -6.25 1.60
C LEU A 50 4.37 -6.44 2.69
N ARG A 51 4.10 -7.26 3.74
CA ARG A 51 5.13 -7.69 4.72
C ARG A 51 6.34 -8.38 4.08
N LEU A 52 6.18 -8.93 2.88
CA LEU A 52 7.24 -9.61 2.15
C LEU A 52 8.09 -8.67 1.29
N THR A 53 7.81 -7.37 1.33
CA THR A 53 8.54 -6.33 0.59
C THR A 53 9.69 -5.78 1.43
N PRO A 54 10.89 -5.53 0.86
CA PRO A 54 12.00 -4.93 1.60
C PRO A 54 11.62 -3.60 2.24
N SER A 55 12.09 -3.35 3.45
CA SER A 55 11.84 -2.11 4.22
C SER A 55 10.35 -1.76 4.41
N ALA A 56 9.45 -2.72 4.25
CA ALA A 56 8.05 -2.58 4.60
C ALA A 56 7.82 -3.06 6.04
N SER A 57 7.20 -2.22 6.87
CA SER A 57 6.74 -2.57 8.20
C SER A 57 5.23 -2.45 8.24
N VAL A 58 4.55 -3.53 8.55
CA VAL A 58 3.09 -3.58 8.71
C VAL A 58 2.79 -3.69 10.19
N ALA A 59 2.00 -2.77 10.72
CA ALA A 59 1.55 -2.77 12.10
C ALA A 59 0.03 -2.90 12.15
N VAL A 60 -0.46 -3.90 12.87
CA VAL A 60 -1.89 -4.22 13.00
C VAL A 60 -2.29 -4.09 14.45
N SER A 61 -3.40 -3.39 14.73
CA SER A 61 -3.93 -3.17 16.07
C SER A 61 -4.91 -4.27 16.48
N GLY A 62 -4.48 -5.53 16.44
CA GLY A 62 -5.32 -6.67 16.82
C GLY A 62 -5.38 -7.76 15.75
N PRO A 63 -6.48 -8.55 15.69
CA PRO A 63 -6.67 -9.61 14.71
C PRO A 63 -6.89 -9.08 13.29
N ALA A 64 -7.14 -9.98 12.35
CA ALA A 64 -7.44 -9.61 10.97
C ALA A 64 -8.64 -8.65 10.90
N GLY A 65 -8.52 -7.56 10.15
CA GLY A 65 -9.55 -6.54 9.99
C GLY A 65 -9.40 -5.30 10.87
N SER A 66 -8.56 -5.36 11.89
CA SER A 66 -8.19 -4.18 12.68
C SER A 66 -7.35 -3.20 11.86
N GLN A 67 -7.26 -1.95 12.33
CA GLN A 67 -6.48 -0.91 11.65
C GLN A 67 -5.09 -1.42 11.26
N THR A 68 -4.76 -1.29 10.00
CA THR A 68 -3.53 -1.83 9.42
C THR A 68 -2.71 -0.73 8.77
N GLN A 69 -1.58 -0.40 9.37
CA GLN A 69 -0.66 0.63 8.92
C GLN A 69 0.53 0.03 8.18
N LEU A 70 0.84 0.55 7.01
CA LEU A 70 2.05 0.22 6.25
C LEU A 70 3.03 1.38 6.29
N ARG A 71 4.27 1.10 6.67
CA ARG A 71 5.39 2.02 6.62
C ARG A 71 6.46 1.51 5.66
N ILE A 72 6.89 2.34 4.74
CA ILE A 72 7.94 2.01 3.77
C ILE A 72 9.17 2.87 4.07
N ARG A 73 10.33 2.23 4.30
CA ARG A 73 11.60 2.90 4.66
C ARG A 73 11.48 3.80 5.88
N GLY A 74 10.62 3.41 6.83
CA GLY A 74 10.38 4.14 8.07
C GLY A 74 9.44 5.35 7.93
N ALA A 75 8.90 5.65 6.76
CA ALA A 75 7.93 6.72 6.58
C ALA A 75 6.64 6.47 7.36
N GLU A 76 5.87 7.50 7.70
CA GLU A 76 4.57 7.36 8.35
C GLU A 76 3.56 6.64 7.43
N ALA A 77 2.48 6.12 7.99
CA ALA A 77 1.47 5.38 7.22
C ALA A 77 0.77 6.27 6.17
N ASN A 78 0.48 7.51 6.51
CA ASN A 78 -0.06 8.53 5.60
C ASN A 78 0.98 9.07 4.59
N HIS A 79 2.25 8.70 4.71
CA HIS A 79 3.30 8.96 3.72
C HIS A 79 3.42 7.90 2.63
N VAL A 80 2.52 6.93 2.62
CA VAL A 80 2.41 5.90 1.59
C VAL A 80 1.19 6.20 0.73
N LEU A 81 1.40 6.45 -0.55
CA LEU A 81 0.31 6.69 -1.49
C LEU A 81 -0.20 5.36 -2.03
N LEU A 82 -1.52 5.14 -1.93
CA LEU A 82 -2.18 3.95 -2.44
C LEU A 82 -2.99 4.27 -3.71
N PHE A 83 -2.79 3.47 -4.75
CA PHE A 83 -3.69 3.39 -5.89
C PHE A 83 -4.41 2.04 -5.90
N VAL A 84 -5.71 2.05 -6.17
CA VAL A 84 -6.52 0.85 -6.45
C VAL A 84 -7.24 1.08 -7.78
N GLU A 85 -7.05 0.19 -8.75
CA GLU A 85 -7.60 0.34 -10.12
C GLU A 85 -7.23 1.70 -10.77
N GLY A 86 -6.04 2.22 -10.48
CA GLY A 86 -5.56 3.52 -10.96
C GLY A 86 -6.23 4.74 -10.31
N ILE A 87 -6.93 4.56 -9.18
CA ILE A 87 -7.59 5.62 -8.41
C ILE A 87 -6.85 5.80 -7.08
N ARG A 88 -6.51 7.02 -6.71
CA ARG A 88 -5.92 7.34 -5.40
C ARG A 88 -6.88 6.95 -4.29
N ALA A 89 -6.48 6.01 -3.42
CA ALA A 89 -7.34 5.34 -2.46
C ALA A 89 -6.98 5.57 -0.98
N ASN A 90 -6.09 6.53 -0.68
CA ASN A 90 -5.91 7.02 0.69
C ASN A 90 -7.22 7.62 1.19
N ASP A 91 -7.61 7.35 2.43
CA ASP A 91 -8.86 7.79 3.03
C ASP A 91 -8.73 9.16 3.71
N PRO A 92 -9.29 10.25 3.14
CA PRO A 92 -9.22 11.57 3.77
C PRO A 92 -9.99 11.66 5.10
N ALA A 93 -10.93 10.75 5.33
CA ALA A 93 -11.71 10.69 6.58
C ALA A 93 -10.99 9.95 7.70
N SER A 94 -9.86 9.27 7.40
CA SER A 94 -9.06 8.50 8.35
C SER A 94 -7.57 8.85 8.24
N GLY A 95 -7.21 10.06 8.63
CA GLY A 95 -5.82 10.51 8.63
C GLY A 95 -5.11 10.44 7.28
N ASN A 96 -5.85 10.39 6.19
CA ASN A 96 -5.32 10.19 4.83
C ASN A 96 -4.45 8.92 4.69
N GLU A 97 -4.67 7.93 5.54
CA GLU A 97 -4.00 6.64 5.49
C GLU A 97 -4.64 5.70 4.45
N PRO A 98 -3.87 4.80 3.83
CA PRO A 98 -4.43 3.66 3.11
C PRO A 98 -5.16 2.69 4.05
N ARG A 99 -6.34 2.22 3.67
CA ARG A 99 -7.14 1.27 4.46
C ARG A 99 -6.79 -0.17 4.02
N PHE A 100 -5.60 -0.66 4.39
CA PHE A 100 -5.11 -1.98 3.98
C PHE A 100 -5.92 -3.14 4.57
N GLU A 101 -6.57 -2.96 5.70
CA GLU A 101 -7.47 -3.92 6.32
C GLU A 101 -8.71 -4.23 5.48
N LEU A 102 -9.08 -3.34 4.55
CA LEU A 102 -10.20 -3.54 3.64
C LEU A 102 -9.82 -4.26 2.34
N LEU A 103 -8.52 -4.39 2.04
CA LEU A 103 -8.04 -4.86 0.74
C LEU A 103 -7.90 -6.38 0.70
N ASN A 104 -8.90 -7.05 0.13
CA ASN A 104 -8.84 -8.47 -0.16
C ASN A 104 -7.78 -8.79 -1.22
N ALA A 105 -6.84 -9.68 -0.91
CA ALA A 105 -5.81 -10.12 -1.86
C ALA A 105 -6.41 -10.90 -3.05
N ASP A 106 -7.58 -11.52 -2.90
CA ASP A 106 -8.26 -12.23 -3.98
C ASP A 106 -8.72 -11.33 -5.13
N LEU A 107 -8.90 -10.04 -4.85
CA LEU A 107 -9.22 -9.04 -5.86
C LEU A 107 -7.98 -8.51 -6.58
N ALA A 108 -6.79 -8.74 -6.04
CA ALA A 108 -5.54 -8.29 -6.62
C ALA A 108 -4.97 -9.32 -7.59
N SER A 109 -4.65 -8.90 -8.80
CA SER A 109 -3.86 -9.65 -9.77
C SER A 109 -2.45 -9.11 -9.89
N ARG A 110 -2.24 -7.88 -9.39
CA ARG A 110 -0.97 -7.20 -9.46
C ARG A 110 -0.84 -6.22 -8.30
N ILE A 111 0.30 -6.28 -7.62
CA ILE A 111 0.67 -5.30 -6.60
C ILE A 111 2.05 -4.77 -6.94
N GLU A 112 2.16 -3.45 -7.10
CA GLU A 112 3.43 -2.74 -7.28
C GLU A 112 3.76 -1.92 -6.05
N VAL A 113 5.03 -1.92 -5.66
CA VAL A 113 5.54 -1.08 -4.57
C VAL A 113 6.77 -0.34 -5.05
N ALA A 114 6.64 0.95 -5.35
CA ALA A 114 7.76 1.84 -5.61
C ALA A 114 8.19 2.48 -4.29
N ARG A 115 9.43 2.22 -3.88
CA ARG A 115 9.98 2.71 -2.60
C ARG A 115 10.69 4.04 -2.75
N GLY A 116 10.66 4.87 -1.69
CA GLY A 116 11.28 6.19 -1.63
C GLY A 116 10.44 7.30 -2.24
N PRO A 117 10.92 8.56 -2.25
CA PRO A 117 10.13 9.72 -2.63
C PRO A 117 9.66 9.69 -4.09
N GLN A 118 8.36 9.73 -4.29
CA GLN A 118 7.70 9.73 -5.60
C GLN A 118 6.83 10.99 -5.83
N SER A 119 6.89 11.99 -4.93
CA SER A 119 5.98 13.15 -5.00
C SER A 119 6.16 14.01 -6.24
N ALA A 120 7.34 14.01 -6.87
CA ALA A 120 7.55 14.69 -8.15
C ALA A 120 6.71 14.10 -9.30
N LEU A 121 6.19 12.88 -9.15
CA LEU A 121 5.31 12.22 -10.11
C LEU A 121 3.87 12.20 -9.63
N TRP A 122 3.65 11.87 -8.35
CA TRP A 122 2.33 11.50 -7.81
C TRP A 122 1.78 12.49 -6.77
N GLY A 123 2.56 13.49 -6.39
CA GLY A 123 2.15 14.54 -5.45
C GLY A 123 2.25 14.16 -3.99
N SER A 124 1.37 14.76 -3.20
CA SER A 124 1.34 14.62 -1.75
C SER A 124 1.18 13.15 -1.30
N GLU A 125 1.70 12.83 -0.11
CA GLU A 125 1.74 11.52 0.55
C GLU A 125 2.70 10.48 -0.07
N ALA A 126 3.33 10.74 -1.22
CA ALA A 126 4.31 9.83 -1.83
C ALA A 126 5.75 10.07 -1.29
N ILE A 127 5.91 10.22 0.03
CA ILE A 127 7.20 10.39 0.72
C ILE A 127 7.91 9.06 0.93
N GLY A 128 7.21 8.07 1.45
CA GLY A 128 7.72 6.72 1.71
C GLY A 128 7.72 5.84 0.48
N GLY A 129 6.73 6.02 -0.35
CA GLY A 129 6.55 5.25 -1.57
C GLY A 129 5.14 5.30 -2.13
N VAL A 130 4.93 4.50 -3.17
CA VAL A 130 3.63 4.31 -3.83
C VAL A 130 3.34 2.82 -3.90
N VAL A 131 2.12 2.44 -3.51
CA VAL A 131 1.58 1.09 -3.68
C VAL A 131 0.46 1.16 -4.71
N ALA A 132 0.48 0.30 -5.72
CA ALA A 132 -0.63 0.13 -6.65
C ALA A 132 -1.16 -1.30 -6.57
N VAL A 133 -2.47 -1.44 -6.45
CA VAL A 133 -3.19 -2.71 -6.37
C VAL A 133 -4.20 -2.76 -7.50
N ASP A 134 -3.90 -3.55 -8.50
CA ASP A 134 -4.76 -3.70 -9.66
C ASP A 134 -5.29 -5.13 -9.76
N GLY A 135 -6.49 -5.23 -10.24
CA GLY A 135 -7.05 -6.53 -10.53
C GLY A 135 -6.74 -7.03 -11.92
N GLU A 136 -7.45 -8.06 -12.33
CA GLU A 136 -7.28 -8.66 -13.65
C GLU A 136 -7.63 -7.67 -14.76
N ALA A 137 -6.75 -7.57 -15.75
CA ALA A 137 -6.97 -6.66 -16.87
C ALA A 137 -8.17 -7.14 -17.71
N PRO A 138 -9.01 -6.25 -18.23
CA PRO A 138 -10.10 -6.61 -19.13
C PRO A 138 -9.61 -7.39 -20.35
N GLY A 139 -10.32 -8.47 -20.71
CA GLY A 139 -10.14 -9.19 -21.96
C GLY A 139 -9.30 -10.46 -21.92
N LEU A 140 -8.89 -10.94 -20.75
CA LEU A 140 -8.10 -12.19 -20.62
C LEU A 140 -8.92 -13.48 -20.58
N GLY A 141 -10.25 -13.44 -20.46
CA GLY A 141 -11.15 -14.56 -20.63
C GLY A 141 -11.10 -15.67 -19.58
N ALA A 142 -10.54 -15.41 -18.38
CA ALA A 142 -10.48 -16.37 -17.29
C ALA A 142 -11.56 -16.09 -16.23
N THR A 143 -12.14 -17.14 -15.68
CA THR A 143 -13.04 -17.07 -14.52
C THR A 143 -12.46 -17.92 -13.40
N HIS A 144 -12.29 -17.31 -12.23
CA HIS A 144 -11.78 -17.97 -11.03
C HIS A 144 -12.78 -17.82 -9.90
N ALA A 145 -12.94 -18.85 -9.10
CA ALA A 145 -13.68 -18.80 -7.85
C ALA A 145 -12.90 -19.49 -6.73
N LEU A 146 -13.10 -19.07 -5.49
CA LEU A 146 -12.48 -19.63 -4.29
C LEU A 146 -13.52 -19.70 -3.17
N VAL A 147 -13.50 -20.80 -2.43
CA VAL A 147 -14.14 -20.92 -1.11
C VAL A 147 -13.16 -21.56 -0.16
N GLU A 148 -12.96 -20.98 1.02
CA GLU A 148 -12.05 -21.47 2.05
C GLU A 148 -12.71 -21.30 3.43
N ALA A 149 -12.55 -22.30 4.31
CA ALA A 149 -13.01 -22.25 5.70
C ALA A 149 -11.90 -22.73 6.64
N GLY A 150 -11.90 -22.30 7.89
CA GLY A 150 -10.83 -22.66 8.81
C GLY A 150 -11.01 -22.20 10.26
N SER A 151 -9.88 -22.01 10.93
CA SER A 151 -9.76 -21.58 12.32
C SER A 151 -10.61 -20.34 12.59
N HIS A 152 -11.00 -20.10 13.84
CA HIS A 152 -11.85 -19.00 14.29
C HIS A 152 -13.18 -18.87 13.52
N ARG A 153 -13.75 -20.03 13.13
CA ARG A 153 -14.97 -20.13 12.30
C ARG A 153 -14.91 -19.27 11.04
N SER A 154 -13.70 -19.08 10.50
CA SER A 154 -13.48 -18.23 9.34
C SER A 154 -14.08 -18.84 8.08
N LEU A 155 -14.62 -17.97 7.24
CA LEU A 155 -15.11 -18.29 5.90
C LEU A 155 -14.65 -17.19 4.95
N ARG A 156 -14.08 -17.59 3.81
CA ARG A 156 -13.61 -16.69 2.75
C ARG A 156 -14.13 -17.18 1.41
N GLY A 157 -14.59 -16.25 0.57
CA GLY A 157 -15.04 -16.53 -0.78
C GLY A 157 -14.64 -15.43 -1.74
N ALA A 158 -14.32 -15.81 -2.97
CA ALA A 158 -14.02 -14.85 -4.02
C ALA A 158 -14.44 -15.41 -5.38
N ALA A 159 -14.80 -14.51 -6.30
CA ALA A 159 -14.98 -14.82 -7.70
C ALA A 159 -14.49 -13.66 -8.55
N ARG A 160 -13.79 -13.96 -9.65
CA ARG A 160 -13.36 -12.96 -10.62
C ARG A 160 -13.47 -13.50 -12.03
N THR A 161 -13.77 -12.62 -12.97
CA THR A 161 -13.85 -12.96 -14.40
C THR A 161 -13.38 -11.81 -15.25
N SER A 162 -12.80 -12.12 -16.38
CA SER A 162 -12.41 -11.16 -17.39
C SER A 162 -12.88 -11.67 -18.77
N LEU A 163 -13.59 -10.84 -19.49
CA LEU A 163 -14.27 -11.18 -20.73
C LEU A 163 -13.91 -10.19 -21.83
N GLY A 164 -13.89 -10.68 -23.08
CA GLY A 164 -13.68 -9.87 -24.28
C GLY A 164 -12.27 -9.96 -24.82
N SER A 165 -11.67 -8.83 -25.16
CA SER A 165 -10.32 -8.71 -25.73
C SER A 165 -9.58 -7.52 -25.12
N ALA A 166 -8.29 -7.37 -25.51
CA ALA A 166 -7.48 -6.23 -25.09
C ALA A 166 -8.06 -4.88 -25.49
N ASP A 167 -8.81 -4.81 -26.57
CA ASP A 167 -9.43 -3.59 -27.08
C ASP A 167 -10.87 -3.39 -26.61
N ARG A 168 -11.59 -4.47 -26.27
CA ARG A 168 -13.00 -4.44 -25.87
C ARG A 168 -13.24 -5.51 -24.83
N GLY A 169 -13.14 -5.15 -23.57
CA GLY A 169 -13.27 -6.12 -22.50
C GLY A 169 -13.73 -5.49 -21.20
N ILE A 170 -14.22 -6.36 -20.34
CA ILE A 170 -14.61 -6.06 -18.96
C ILE A 170 -13.96 -7.07 -18.02
N SER A 171 -13.67 -6.64 -16.79
CA SER A 171 -13.21 -7.48 -15.69
C SER A 171 -14.01 -7.13 -14.46
N ILE A 172 -14.47 -8.14 -13.74
CA ILE A 172 -15.24 -8.00 -12.50
C ILE A 172 -14.66 -8.97 -11.47
N GLY A 173 -14.56 -8.53 -10.24
CA GLY A 173 -14.16 -9.35 -9.09
C GLY A 173 -14.99 -9.01 -7.87
N ILE A 174 -15.36 -10.03 -7.11
CA ILE A 174 -15.98 -9.92 -5.79
C ILE A 174 -15.21 -10.80 -4.81
N ALA A 175 -15.07 -10.35 -3.57
CA ALA A 175 -14.48 -11.15 -2.51
C ALA A 175 -15.13 -10.78 -1.18
N GLY A 176 -15.10 -11.71 -0.25
CA GLY A 176 -15.55 -11.47 1.10
C GLY A 176 -14.98 -12.50 2.07
N GLN A 177 -14.85 -12.10 3.31
CA GLN A 177 -14.41 -12.97 4.38
C GLN A 177 -15.03 -12.57 5.70
N ARG A 178 -15.09 -13.54 6.61
CA ARG A 178 -15.47 -13.33 8.01
C ARG A 178 -14.62 -14.22 8.90
N SER A 179 -14.40 -13.78 10.13
CA SER A 179 -13.77 -14.54 11.20
C SER A 179 -14.39 -14.10 12.52
N ASP A 180 -14.49 -15.01 13.47
CA ASP A 180 -14.85 -14.64 14.85
C ASP A 180 -13.66 -14.05 15.61
N GLY A 181 -12.47 -14.01 15.02
CA GLY A 181 -11.26 -13.45 15.60
C GLY A 181 -10.81 -14.09 16.91
N ILE A 182 -10.05 -13.33 17.65
CA ILE A 182 -9.56 -13.62 19.00
C ILE A 182 -9.85 -12.40 19.88
N ASP A 183 -9.89 -12.57 21.17
CA ASP A 183 -9.77 -11.47 22.12
C ASP A 183 -8.37 -10.85 21.99
N ALA A 184 -8.31 -9.60 21.54
CA ALA A 184 -7.06 -8.93 21.19
C ALA A 184 -6.38 -8.24 22.38
N PHE A 185 -7.09 -8.00 23.47
CA PHE A 185 -6.56 -7.23 24.57
C PHE A 185 -6.32 -8.04 25.86
N SER A 186 -7.36 -8.50 26.56
CA SER A 186 -7.18 -9.08 27.90
C SER A 186 -7.09 -10.60 27.95
N GLY A 187 -7.82 -11.32 27.11
CA GLY A 187 -7.87 -12.77 27.07
C GLY A 187 -8.98 -13.41 27.90
N ASP A 188 -9.87 -12.64 28.46
CA ASP A 188 -11.00 -13.08 29.29
C ASP A 188 -12.35 -12.62 28.74
N GLY A 189 -12.35 -11.77 27.70
CA GLY A 189 -13.53 -11.12 27.17
C GLY A 189 -14.10 -11.75 25.93
N GLU A 190 -14.78 -10.94 25.17
CA GLU A 190 -15.32 -11.29 23.86
C GLU A 190 -14.21 -11.48 22.81
N ARG A 191 -14.62 -11.77 21.61
CA ARG A 191 -13.71 -11.93 20.48
C ARG A 191 -13.88 -10.80 19.51
N ASP A 192 -12.79 -10.20 19.13
CA ASP A 192 -12.72 -9.19 18.08
C ASP A 192 -12.91 -9.82 16.70
N GLY A 193 -14.15 -9.89 16.30
CA GLY A 193 -14.57 -10.47 15.04
C GLY A 193 -14.37 -9.52 13.87
N TYR A 194 -14.47 -10.07 12.67
CA TYR A 194 -14.24 -9.33 11.46
C TYR A 194 -15.13 -9.81 10.31
N ARG A 195 -15.66 -8.86 9.56
CA ARG A 195 -16.37 -9.09 8.29
C ARG A 195 -15.88 -8.10 7.25
N ASN A 196 -15.62 -8.59 6.06
CA ASN A 196 -15.17 -7.74 4.97
C ASN A 196 -15.79 -8.22 3.66
N ALA A 197 -16.12 -7.28 2.80
CA ALA A 197 -16.52 -7.53 1.42
C ALA A 197 -15.90 -6.49 0.49
N GLY A 198 -15.58 -6.92 -0.71
CA GLY A 198 -15.05 -6.06 -1.75
C GLY A 198 -15.61 -6.41 -3.12
N VAL A 199 -15.79 -5.39 -3.94
CA VAL A 199 -16.09 -5.51 -5.36
C VAL A 199 -15.16 -4.60 -6.14
N ARG A 200 -14.76 -5.05 -7.32
CA ARG A 200 -14.09 -4.22 -8.30
C ARG A 200 -14.62 -4.52 -9.69
N ALA A 201 -14.56 -3.51 -10.55
CA ALA A 201 -14.86 -3.67 -11.97
C ALA A 201 -13.98 -2.74 -12.78
N SER A 202 -13.57 -3.18 -13.96
CA SER A 202 -12.91 -2.34 -14.94
C SER A 202 -13.37 -2.73 -16.35
N GLY A 203 -13.38 -1.74 -17.26
CA GLY A 203 -13.77 -1.97 -18.63
C GLY A 203 -13.07 -1.00 -19.55
N ARG A 204 -12.83 -1.42 -20.78
CA ARG A 204 -12.29 -0.56 -21.84
C ARG A 204 -12.88 -0.90 -23.18
N TYR A 205 -12.97 0.12 -24.03
CA TYR A 205 -13.51 0.01 -25.37
C TYR A 205 -12.73 0.90 -26.34
N ARG A 206 -12.08 0.31 -27.33
CA ARG A 206 -11.41 1.03 -28.39
C ARG A 206 -12.42 1.43 -29.45
N ILE A 207 -12.79 2.71 -29.48
CA ILE A 207 -13.77 3.27 -30.41
C ILE A 207 -13.17 3.36 -31.82
N SER A 208 -11.89 3.76 -31.90
CA SER A 208 -11.16 3.86 -33.16
C SER A 208 -9.68 3.50 -32.93
N PRO A 209 -8.84 3.37 -33.98
CA PRO A 209 -7.41 3.09 -33.81
C PRO A 209 -6.66 4.07 -32.91
N VAL A 210 -7.22 5.28 -32.70
CA VAL A 210 -6.60 6.34 -31.91
C VAL A 210 -7.39 6.73 -30.67
N LEU A 211 -8.59 6.17 -30.43
CA LEU A 211 -9.42 6.54 -29.28
C LEU A 211 -9.79 5.30 -28.47
N LEU A 212 -9.28 5.24 -27.25
CA LEU A 212 -9.64 4.26 -26.21
C LEU A 212 -10.39 4.98 -25.09
N VAL A 213 -11.53 4.43 -24.68
CA VAL A 213 -12.27 4.89 -23.50
C VAL A 213 -12.36 3.75 -22.49
N GLY A 214 -12.47 4.10 -21.22
CA GLY A 214 -12.62 3.10 -20.18
C GLY A 214 -13.14 3.66 -18.87
N ALA A 215 -13.50 2.72 -18.01
CA ALA A 215 -13.91 3.01 -16.65
C ALA A 215 -13.36 1.92 -15.71
N SER A 216 -13.07 2.30 -14.48
CA SER A 216 -12.71 1.38 -13.39
C SER A 216 -13.33 1.84 -12.08
N GLY A 217 -13.49 0.93 -11.14
CA GLY A 217 -13.98 1.27 -9.83
C GLY A 217 -13.92 0.11 -8.87
N PHE A 218 -14.05 0.44 -7.59
CA PHE A 218 -14.08 -0.51 -6.50
C PHE A 218 -15.02 -0.04 -5.38
N GLY A 219 -15.50 -1.00 -4.58
CA GLY A 219 -16.18 -0.77 -3.33
C GLY A 219 -15.68 -1.75 -2.28
N LEU A 220 -15.35 -1.25 -1.09
CA LEU A 220 -14.79 -2.01 0.02
C LEU A 220 -15.61 -1.72 1.27
N TRP A 221 -15.95 -2.76 2.02
CA TRP A 221 -16.69 -2.71 3.27
C TRP A 221 -15.97 -3.56 4.30
N GLY A 222 -15.88 -3.08 5.50
CA GLY A 222 -15.34 -3.83 6.63
C GLY A 222 -16.03 -3.42 7.92
N ASP A 223 -16.44 -4.41 8.69
CA ASP A 223 -16.90 -4.26 10.06
C ASP A 223 -15.91 -5.04 10.93
N SER A 224 -15.39 -4.42 11.98
CA SER A 224 -14.36 -4.97 12.86
C SER A 224 -14.66 -4.60 14.28
N ASP A 225 -14.68 -5.61 15.14
CA ASP A 225 -14.71 -5.43 16.59
C ASP A 225 -13.29 -5.12 17.04
N PHE A 226 -13.10 -4.35 18.09
CA PHE A 226 -11.79 -3.99 18.62
C PHE A 226 -11.90 -3.46 20.06
N ASP A 227 -10.80 -3.51 20.80
CA ASP A 227 -10.69 -2.96 22.14
C ASP A 227 -10.24 -1.50 22.12
N GLY A 228 -11.00 -0.66 22.77
CA GLY A 228 -10.81 0.79 22.85
C GLY A 228 -10.38 1.29 24.22
N TYR A 229 -11.06 2.33 24.67
CA TYR A 229 -10.80 2.98 25.94
C TYR A 229 -12.06 2.94 26.81
N ASN A 230 -11.89 2.52 28.05
CA ASN A 230 -12.95 2.61 29.06
C ASN A 230 -13.37 4.10 29.22
N PRO A 231 -14.65 4.44 29.03
CA PRO A 231 -15.12 5.83 29.05
C PRO A 231 -14.99 6.51 30.40
N ASP A 232 -14.93 5.75 31.52
CA ASP A 232 -14.83 6.27 32.86
C ASP A 232 -13.38 6.50 33.32
N THR A 233 -12.49 5.61 32.93
CA THR A 233 -11.08 5.64 33.36
C THR A 233 -10.12 6.22 32.31
N PHE A 234 -10.55 6.30 31.06
CA PHE A 234 -9.73 6.69 29.91
C PHE A 234 -8.47 5.82 29.74
N GLN A 235 -8.51 4.60 30.24
CA GLN A 235 -7.48 3.60 30.06
C GLN A 235 -7.92 2.59 28.99
N ARG A 236 -6.95 2.00 28.32
CA ARG A 236 -7.22 0.84 27.47
C ARG A 236 -7.86 -0.25 28.29
N ASP A 237 -8.91 -0.84 27.75
CA ASP A 237 -9.70 -1.87 28.41
C ASP A 237 -10.27 -2.83 27.36
N ASP A 238 -10.74 -3.97 27.81
CA ASP A 238 -11.53 -4.91 27.05
C ASP A 238 -12.93 -4.30 26.88
N THR A 239 -13.21 -3.76 25.71
CA THR A 239 -14.41 -2.97 25.42
C THR A 239 -15.14 -3.48 24.17
N LEU A 240 -16.44 -3.29 24.12
CA LEU A 240 -17.28 -3.66 22.98
C LEU A 240 -17.29 -2.56 21.91
N ASP A 241 -16.11 -2.18 21.45
CA ASP A 241 -16.00 -1.21 20.37
C ASP A 241 -16.12 -1.88 18.99
N GLU A 242 -16.82 -1.22 18.08
CA GLU A 242 -16.96 -1.63 16.70
C GLU A 242 -16.58 -0.50 15.73
N SER A 243 -15.98 -0.85 14.61
CA SER A 243 -15.77 0.07 13.50
C SER A 243 -16.43 -0.43 12.22
N HIS A 244 -17.21 0.45 11.58
CA HIS A 244 -17.83 0.21 10.29
C HIS A 244 -17.17 1.10 9.24
N ASN A 245 -16.42 0.51 8.34
CA ASN A 245 -15.60 1.22 7.37
C ASN A 245 -16.07 0.96 5.95
N ARG A 246 -16.19 2.01 5.14
CA ARG A 246 -16.60 1.95 3.74
C ARG A 246 -15.73 2.85 2.90
N LEU A 247 -15.22 2.32 1.79
CA LEU A 247 -14.43 3.06 0.83
C LEU A 247 -14.84 2.65 -0.58
N ALA A 248 -15.31 3.58 -1.39
CA ALA A 248 -15.71 3.30 -2.76
C ALA A 248 -15.19 4.38 -3.71
N ALA A 249 -14.79 3.97 -4.92
CA ALA A 249 -14.33 4.91 -5.92
C ALA A 249 -14.66 4.45 -7.34
N GLY A 250 -14.80 5.43 -8.23
CA GLY A 250 -14.95 5.22 -9.65
C GLY A 250 -14.11 6.19 -10.45
N ARG A 251 -13.62 5.75 -11.61
CA ARG A 251 -12.84 6.55 -12.57
C ARG A 251 -13.34 6.27 -13.97
N THR A 252 -13.40 7.33 -14.79
CA THR A 252 -13.57 7.23 -16.24
C THR A 252 -12.38 7.88 -16.93
N PHE A 253 -12.04 7.41 -18.13
CA PHE A 253 -10.97 7.99 -18.90
C PHE A 253 -11.20 7.88 -20.41
N ALA A 254 -10.57 8.80 -21.14
CA ALA A 254 -10.47 8.76 -22.59
C ALA A 254 -9.01 9.02 -22.98
N GLU A 255 -8.43 8.12 -23.78
CA GLU A 255 -7.08 8.23 -24.28
C GLU A 255 -7.10 8.35 -25.80
N LEU A 256 -6.51 9.43 -26.31
CA LEU A 256 -6.38 9.73 -27.72
C LEU A 256 -4.92 9.55 -28.14
N GLY A 257 -4.67 8.85 -29.23
CA GLY A 257 -3.34 8.63 -29.78
C GLY A 257 -2.74 7.29 -29.39
N GLN A 258 -1.42 7.22 -29.32
CA GLN A 258 -0.64 6.02 -29.00
C GLN A 258 0.49 6.37 -28.03
N ARG A 259 0.63 5.60 -26.94
CA ARG A 259 1.60 5.90 -25.87
C ARG A 259 3.06 5.82 -26.30
N ASP A 260 3.36 5.06 -27.35
CA ASP A 260 4.70 4.95 -27.95
C ASP A 260 5.05 6.12 -28.88
N ARG A 261 4.08 6.99 -29.22
CA ARG A 261 4.27 8.15 -30.10
C ARG A 261 3.79 9.43 -29.41
N THR A 262 2.51 9.77 -29.62
CA THR A 262 1.86 10.94 -29.04
C THR A 262 0.50 10.52 -28.52
N TYR A 263 0.21 10.87 -27.29
CA TYR A 263 -1.10 10.61 -26.69
C TYR A 263 -1.57 11.77 -25.82
N ALA A 264 -2.86 11.80 -25.60
CA ALA A 264 -3.50 12.63 -24.60
C ALA A 264 -4.49 11.78 -23.81
N LEU A 265 -4.51 11.90 -22.49
CA LEU A 265 -5.38 11.19 -21.58
C LEU A 265 -6.16 12.19 -20.76
N ALA A 266 -7.49 12.13 -20.82
CA ALA A 266 -8.38 12.83 -19.90
C ALA A 266 -8.99 11.82 -18.92
N SER A 267 -9.09 12.16 -17.64
CA SER A 267 -9.69 11.30 -16.63
C SER A 267 -10.46 12.09 -15.59
N ALA A 268 -11.49 11.46 -15.03
CA ALA A 268 -12.25 11.97 -13.91
C ALA A 268 -12.46 10.83 -12.91
N SER A 269 -12.25 11.08 -11.61
CA SER A 269 -12.51 10.12 -10.55
C SER A 269 -13.24 10.74 -9.37
N LEU A 270 -13.98 9.89 -8.68
CA LEU A 270 -14.68 10.21 -7.44
C LEU A 270 -14.38 9.09 -6.44
N LEU A 271 -13.96 9.47 -5.24
CA LEU A 271 -13.84 8.58 -4.09
C LEU A 271 -14.75 9.08 -2.99
N GLY A 272 -15.40 8.16 -2.29
CA GLY A 272 -16.17 8.42 -1.08
C GLY A 272 -15.79 7.44 0.01
N SER A 273 -15.64 7.92 1.25
CA SER A 273 -15.38 7.12 2.42
C SER A 273 -16.32 7.47 3.57
N SER A 274 -16.56 6.50 4.45
CA SER A 274 -17.29 6.68 5.68
C SER A 274 -16.77 5.70 6.72
N ASN A 275 -16.39 6.21 7.88
CA ASN A 275 -15.91 5.46 9.03
C ASN A 275 -16.79 5.81 10.22
N ARG A 276 -17.34 4.81 10.89
CA ARG A 276 -18.24 4.96 12.02
C ARG A 276 -17.78 4.05 13.15
N ASN A 277 -17.62 4.60 14.34
CA ASN A 277 -17.28 3.86 15.54
C ASN A 277 -18.47 3.80 16.48
N LEU A 278 -18.66 2.64 17.09
CA LEU A 278 -19.67 2.35 18.09
C LEU A 278 -18.96 1.84 19.36
N LEU A 279 -19.60 2.00 20.50
CA LEU A 279 -19.25 1.37 21.77
C LEU A 279 -20.53 0.78 22.33
N ASP A 280 -20.56 -0.53 22.58
CA ASP A 280 -21.74 -1.28 23.03
C ASP A 280 -22.98 -0.98 22.16
N ASP A 281 -22.84 -1.14 20.83
CA ASP A 281 -23.84 -0.83 19.80
C ASP A 281 -24.26 0.66 19.71
N VAL A 282 -23.71 1.53 20.56
CA VAL A 282 -24.06 2.96 20.60
C VAL A 282 -23.09 3.77 19.72
N PRO A 283 -23.58 4.47 18.69
CA PRO A 283 -22.73 5.31 17.85
C PRO A 283 -21.98 6.38 18.64
N GLN A 284 -20.65 6.41 18.51
CA GLN A 284 -19.80 7.40 19.15
C GLN A 284 -19.48 8.55 18.21
N ASN A 285 -18.95 8.23 17.05
CA ASN A 285 -18.56 9.20 16.04
C ASN A 285 -18.66 8.63 14.63
N GLN A 286 -18.68 9.52 13.67
CA GLN A 286 -18.59 9.19 12.24
C GLN A 286 -17.76 10.24 11.53
N THR A 287 -16.84 9.79 10.69
CA THR A 287 -16.15 10.62 9.73
C THR A 287 -16.51 10.18 8.31
N SER A 288 -16.59 11.12 7.39
CA SER A 288 -16.78 10.85 5.97
C SER A 288 -16.03 11.84 5.11
N ALA A 289 -15.64 11.42 3.94
CA ALA A 289 -14.99 12.30 2.97
C ALA A 289 -15.36 11.96 1.54
N THR A 290 -15.24 12.97 0.68
CA THR A 290 -15.24 12.78 -0.77
C THR A 290 -14.02 13.42 -1.39
N ARG A 291 -13.42 12.76 -2.39
CA ARG A 291 -12.34 13.31 -3.22
C ARG A 291 -12.77 13.24 -4.68
N ARG A 292 -12.75 14.38 -5.37
CA ARG A 292 -13.01 14.50 -6.80
C ARG A 292 -11.73 14.92 -7.48
N THR A 293 -11.29 14.16 -8.49
CA THR A 293 -10.06 14.45 -9.21
C THR A 293 -10.34 14.51 -10.71
N LEU A 294 -9.89 15.58 -11.35
CA LEU A 294 -9.83 15.73 -12.80
C LEU A 294 -8.37 15.73 -13.23
N GLY A 295 -8.05 14.93 -14.24
CA GLY A 295 -6.70 14.80 -14.77
C GLY A 295 -6.66 14.96 -16.28
N LEU A 296 -5.65 15.69 -16.76
CA LEU A 296 -5.26 15.78 -18.17
C LEU A 296 -3.78 15.44 -18.25
N GLU A 297 -3.41 14.50 -19.11
CA GLU A 297 -2.03 14.10 -19.34
C GLU A 297 -1.77 14.05 -20.84
N ALA A 298 -0.62 14.53 -21.28
CA ALA A 298 -0.16 14.40 -22.65
C ALA A 298 1.27 13.90 -22.67
N GLY A 299 1.56 12.96 -23.56
CA GLY A 299 2.88 12.43 -23.76
C GLY A 299 3.30 12.47 -25.23
N HIS A 300 4.59 12.72 -25.47
CA HIS A 300 5.19 12.74 -26.79
C HIS A 300 6.56 12.08 -26.79
N ASN A 301 6.76 11.12 -27.71
CA ASN A 301 8.04 10.46 -27.92
C ASN A 301 8.75 11.10 -29.12
N LEU A 302 9.85 11.80 -28.87
CA LEU A 302 10.66 12.45 -29.87
C LEU A 302 12.05 11.80 -29.92
N GLY A 303 12.32 11.00 -30.96
CA GLY A 303 13.61 10.32 -31.11
C GLY A 303 13.98 9.41 -29.94
N GLY A 304 12.94 8.83 -29.30
CA GLY A 304 13.08 7.97 -28.13
C GLY A 304 13.13 8.71 -26.78
N HIS A 305 13.10 10.04 -26.77
CA HIS A 305 12.91 10.82 -25.55
C HIS A 305 11.40 11.00 -25.29
N LEU A 306 10.94 10.47 -24.17
CA LEU A 306 9.53 10.62 -23.77
C LEU A 306 9.38 11.85 -22.88
N PHE A 307 8.53 12.76 -23.30
CA PHE A 307 8.08 13.94 -22.54
C PHE A 307 6.64 13.74 -22.13
N ILE A 308 6.33 13.95 -20.86
CA ILE A 308 4.97 13.87 -20.30
C ILE A 308 4.69 15.18 -19.58
N ALA A 309 3.50 15.73 -19.79
CA ALA A 309 2.94 16.82 -19.02
C ALA A 309 1.58 16.41 -18.45
N ALA A 310 1.36 16.61 -17.15
CA ALA A 310 0.10 16.28 -16.50
C ALA A 310 -0.42 17.45 -15.65
N LEU A 311 -1.69 17.73 -15.78
CA LEU A 311 -2.45 18.68 -14.97
C LEU A 311 -3.46 17.89 -14.14
N GLU A 312 -3.54 18.18 -12.85
CA GLU A 312 -4.51 17.55 -11.96
C GLU A 312 -5.19 18.62 -11.10
N SER A 313 -6.50 18.47 -10.90
CA SER A 313 -7.30 19.29 -9.98
C SER A 313 -8.07 18.37 -9.06
N GLU A 314 -7.85 18.54 -7.76
CA GLU A 314 -8.43 17.73 -6.71
C GLU A 314 -9.23 18.61 -5.76
N LEU A 315 -10.44 18.17 -5.40
CA LEU A 315 -11.32 18.79 -4.41
C LEU A 315 -11.70 17.74 -3.38
N GLU A 316 -11.39 18.02 -2.12
CA GLU A 316 -11.77 17.19 -0.99
C GLU A 316 -12.78 17.90 -0.10
N HIS A 317 -13.75 17.13 0.39
CA HIS A 317 -14.69 17.52 1.44
C HIS A 317 -14.59 16.50 2.56
N PHE A 318 -14.55 16.98 3.79
CA PHE A 318 -14.48 16.19 5.01
C PHE A 318 -15.60 16.60 5.96
N HIS A 319 -16.27 15.62 6.54
CA HIS A 319 -17.29 15.80 7.56
C HIS A 319 -16.98 14.89 8.76
N ALA A 320 -17.01 15.47 9.96
CA ALA A 320 -17.00 14.72 11.20
C ALA A 320 -18.29 15.00 11.97
N ARG A 321 -18.85 13.97 12.55
CA ARG A 321 -20.04 14.03 13.39
C ARG A 321 -19.79 13.18 14.63
N ASP A 322 -20.18 13.69 15.79
CA ASP A 322 -20.15 12.95 17.03
C ASP A 322 -21.53 12.95 17.69
N THR A 323 -21.79 11.89 18.41
CA THR A 323 -22.98 11.75 19.26
C THR A 323 -22.61 11.61 20.75
N ALA A 324 -21.36 11.27 21.05
CA ALA A 324 -20.85 11.06 22.38
C ALA A 324 -20.68 12.38 23.15
N PHE A 325 -20.26 13.46 22.43
CA PHE A 325 -19.94 14.76 23.03
C PHE A 325 -20.95 15.87 22.63
N GLY A 326 -22.15 15.51 22.20
CA GLY A 326 -23.19 16.47 21.85
C GLY A 326 -22.89 17.33 20.63
N GLY A 327 -22.06 16.86 19.72
CA GLY A 327 -21.73 17.53 18.46
C GLY A 327 -20.60 18.57 18.53
N VAL A 328 -19.92 18.71 19.68
CA VAL A 328 -18.82 19.71 19.81
C VAL A 328 -17.60 19.38 18.95
N THR A 329 -17.43 18.12 18.54
CA THR A 329 -16.36 17.68 17.64
C THR A 329 -16.77 17.70 16.17
N ASN A 330 -17.97 18.18 15.84
CA ASN A 330 -18.44 18.25 14.46
C ASN A 330 -17.56 19.16 13.60
N GLN A 331 -17.22 18.68 12.40
CA GLN A 331 -16.43 19.41 11.42
C GLN A 331 -17.08 19.34 10.04
N ASP A 332 -16.88 20.40 9.27
CA ASP A 332 -17.28 20.48 7.87
C ASP A 332 -16.21 21.30 7.14
N GLN A 333 -15.31 20.64 6.45
CA GLN A 333 -14.12 21.23 5.89
C GLN A 333 -13.94 20.86 4.42
N SER A 334 -13.31 21.76 3.66
CA SER A 334 -12.92 21.46 2.27
C SER A 334 -11.57 22.06 1.93
N ARG A 335 -10.89 21.40 0.99
CA ARG A 335 -9.66 21.93 0.42
C ARG A 335 -9.55 21.60 -1.06
N ARG A 336 -8.86 22.47 -1.81
CA ARG A 336 -8.54 22.27 -3.22
C ARG A 336 -7.04 22.20 -3.41
N HIS A 337 -6.64 21.34 -4.33
CA HIS A 337 -5.26 21.15 -4.73
C HIS A 337 -5.21 21.07 -6.26
N ASN A 338 -4.34 21.87 -6.89
CA ASN A 338 -4.08 21.82 -8.32
C ASN A 338 -2.58 21.56 -8.53
N SER A 339 -2.24 20.85 -9.58
CA SER A 339 -0.84 20.55 -9.86
C SER A 339 -0.52 20.50 -11.34
N LEU A 340 0.74 20.82 -11.64
CA LEU A 340 1.37 20.61 -12.94
C LEU A 340 2.61 19.74 -12.74
N THR A 341 2.67 18.63 -13.45
CA THR A 341 3.83 17.73 -13.51
C THR A 341 4.42 17.74 -14.91
N ILE A 342 5.73 17.81 -15.00
CA ILE A 342 6.48 17.61 -16.25
C ILE A 342 7.50 16.52 -15.98
N GLU A 343 7.51 15.48 -16.81
CA GLU A 343 8.48 14.38 -16.78
C GLU A 343 9.19 14.28 -18.12
N TRP A 344 10.50 14.10 -18.08
CA TRP A 344 11.33 13.72 -19.21
C TRP A 344 12.04 12.42 -18.91
N ARG A 345 11.93 11.48 -19.82
CA ARG A 345 12.65 10.21 -19.81
C ARG A 345 13.52 10.15 -21.06
N GLY A 346 14.83 10.16 -20.83
CA GLY A 346 15.79 10.06 -21.92
C GLY A 346 15.81 8.64 -22.51
N THR A 347 16.08 8.57 -23.79
CA THR A 347 16.54 7.32 -24.39
C THR A 347 17.89 6.92 -23.84
N ARG A 348 18.20 5.66 -24.06
CA ARG A 348 19.52 5.11 -23.82
C ARG A 348 20.59 5.87 -24.61
N MET A 349 21.35 6.71 -23.91
CA MET A 349 22.53 7.42 -24.44
C MET A 349 23.79 6.56 -24.19
N GLY A 350 24.11 5.65 -25.12
CA GLY A 350 25.09 4.62 -24.84
C GLY A 350 24.65 3.70 -23.71
N PRO A 351 25.39 3.60 -22.58
CA PRO A 351 24.97 2.82 -21.43
C PRO A 351 24.02 3.57 -20.47
N LEU A 352 23.78 4.87 -20.68
CA LEU A 352 23.08 5.73 -19.72
C LEU A 352 21.62 5.98 -20.12
N THR A 353 20.73 5.98 -19.14
CA THR A 353 19.31 6.34 -19.28
C THR A 353 18.96 7.38 -18.19
N PRO A 354 18.93 8.68 -18.54
CA PRO A 354 18.59 9.74 -17.61
C PRO A 354 17.06 9.95 -17.51
N GLY A 355 16.61 10.54 -16.39
CA GLY A 355 15.23 10.95 -16.21
C GLY A 355 15.14 12.16 -15.29
N LEU A 356 14.20 13.06 -15.56
CA LEU A 356 13.90 14.24 -14.75
C LEU A 356 12.40 14.38 -14.60
N ALA A 357 11.95 14.76 -13.42
CA ALA A 357 10.56 15.16 -13.19
C ALA A 357 10.53 16.40 -12.28
N ILE A 358 9.59 17.28 -12.54
CA ILE A 358 9.27 18.44 -11.71
C ILE A 358 7.77 18.54 -11.57
N ARG A 359 7.32 18.82 -10.35
CA ARG A 359 5.91 19.05 -10.06
C ARG A 359 5.76 20.30 -9.22
N HIS A 360 4.78 21.11 -9.57
CA HIS A 360 4.31 22.26 -8.80
C HIS A 360 2.91 22.00 -8.29
N ASP A 361 2.73 22.10 -6.98
CA ASP A 361 1.48 21.88 -6.25
C ASP A 361 1.00 23.21 -5.67
N ALA A 362 -0.21 23.63 -6.07
CA ALA A 362 -0.90 24.82 -5.59
C ALA A 362 -2.05 24.41 -4.66
N PHE A 363 -1.91 24.74 -3.39
CA PHE A 363 -2.85 24.40 -2.33
C PHE A 363 -3.75 25.58 -1.95
N SER A 364 -5.03 25.34 -1.69
CA SER A 364 -5.95 26.39 -1.20
C SER A 364 -5.73 26.76 0.27
N ARG A 365 -5.07 25.91 1.05
CA ARG A 365 -4.89 26.07 2.52
C ARG A 365 -3.44 26.26 2.94
N PHE A 366 -2.48 25.88 2.09
CA PHE A 366 -1.06 25.89 2.42
C PHE A 366 -0.27 26.69 1.40
N LYS A 367 1.01 26.98 1.71
CA LYS A 367 1.95 27.51 0.72
C LYS A 367 2.17 26.47 -0.38
N ASN A 368 2.24 26.95 -1.61
CA ASN A 368 2.56 26.13 -2.77
C ASN A 368 3.92 25.43 -2.58
N ALA A 369 4.05 24.28 -3.20
CA ALA A 369 5.28 23.50 -3.13
C ALA A 369 5.74 23.08 -4.53
N THR A 370 7.05 22.96 -4.69
CA THR A 370 7.65 22.38 -5.89
C THR A 370 8.54 21.22 -5.49
N THR A 371 8.29 20.06 -6.06
CA THR A 371 9.10 18.87 -5.89
C THR A 371 9.78 18.52 -7.20
N PHE A 372 10.94 17.87 -7.11
CA PHE A 372 11.67 17.42 -8.29
C PHE A 372 12.28 16.05 -8.04
N ARG A 373 12.59 15.36 -9.11
CA ARG A 373 13.32 14.10 -9.12
C ARG A 373 14.27 14.07 -10.29
N ALA A 374 15.52 13.69 -10.02
CA ALA A 374 16.52 13.38 -11.05
C ALA A 374 16.91 11.91 -10.90
N SER A 375 17.01 11.19 -12.00
CA SER A 375 17.38 9.78 -12.02
C SER A 375 18.35 9.47 -13.14
N LEU A 376 19.22 8.50 -12.90
CA LEU A 376 20.16 7.98 -13.88
C LEU A 376 20.28 6.47 -13.70
N LYS A 377 20.14 5.73 -14.79
CA LYS A 377 20.49 4.32 -14.86
C LYS A 377 21.68 4.15 -15.81
N ALA A 378 22.64 3.33 -15.41
CA ALA A 378 23.79 2.97 -16.22
C ALA A 378 23.84 1.44 -16.38
N ASP A 379 23.79 0.94 -17.61
CA ASP A 379 24.02 -0.47 -17.93
C ASP A 379 25.53 -0.69 -18.05
N ILE A 380 26.13 -1.31 -17.01
CA ILE A 380 27.59 -1.48 -16.89
C ILE A 380 28.08 -2.68 -17.68
N ALA A 381 27.29 -3.77 -17.70
CA ALA A 381 27.54 -4.98 -18.45
C ALA A 381 26.22 -5.67 -18.78
N SER A 382 26.26 -6.73 -19.58
CA SER A 382 25.07 -7.53 -19.87
C SER A 382 24.46 -8.08 -18.58
N GLY A 383 23.24 -7.63 -18.28
CA GLY A 383 22.50 -8.00 -17.06
C GLY A 383 23.00 -7.32 -15.77
N VAL A 384 23.90 -6.32 -15.85
CA VAL A 384 24.36 -5.55 -14.68
C VAL A 384 24.09 -4.07 -14.90
N SER A 385 23.37 -3.45 -13.96
CA SER A 385 23.10 -2.02 -13.99
C SER A 385 23.27 -1.36 -12.63
N ILE A 386 23.60 -0.08 -12.65
CA ILE A 386 23.59 0.81 -11.48
C ILE A 386 22.58 1.90 -11.76
N SER A 387 21.75 2.20 -10.79
CA SER A 387 20.81 3.33 -10.88
C SER A 387 20.89 4.21 -9.66
N GLY A 388 20.61 5.49 -9.84
CA GLY A 388 20.52 6.45 -8.75
C GLY A 388 19.35 7.40 -8.95
N ASN A 389 18.75 7.81 -7.84
CA ASN A 389 17.71 8.82 -7.78
C ASN A 389 18.04 9.84 -6.70
N TYR A 390 17.73 11.09 -6.99
CA TYR A 390 17.66 12.15 -5.99
C TYR A 390 16.35 12.91 -6.17
N GLY A 391 15.59 13.13 -5.10
CA GLY A 391 14.32 13.83 -5.21
C GLY A 391 13.74 14.30 -3.89
N GLY A 392 12.64 15.02 -4.01
CA GLY A 392 11.86 15.54 -2.91
C GLY A 392 10.51 14.86 -2.77
N GLY A 393 9.98 14.85 -1.55
CA GLY A 393 8.63 14.44 -1.21
C GLY A 393 7.91 15.53 -0.43
N ILE A 394 6.60 15.48 -0.47
CA ILE A 394 5.71 16.36 0.29
C ILE A 394 4.54 15.54 0.83
N ALA A 395 4.08 15.88 2.05
CA ALA A 395 2.78 15.45 2.57
C ALA A 395 2.04 16.65 3.16
N GLN A 396 0.79 16.82 2.79
CA GLN A 396 -0.06 17.84 3.36
C GLN A 396 -0.62 17.37 4.71
N PRO A 397 -0.82 18.28 5.70
CA PRO A 397 -1.49 17.94 6.95
C PRO A 397 -2.84 17.29 6.69
N THR A 398 -3.21 16.31 7.50
CA THR A 398 -4.51 15.66 7.39
C THR A 398 -5.63 16.55 7.91
N PHE A 399 -6.88 16.22 7.62
CA PHE A 399 -8.01 16.94 8.21
C PHE A 399 -8.05 16.78 9.73
N PHE A 400 -7.58 15.62 10.25
CA PHE A 400 -7.49 15.40 11.69
C PHE A 400 -6.41 16.30 12.32
N ASP A 401 -5.23 16.41 11.74
CA ASP A 401 -4.15 17.29 12.24
C ASP A 401 -4.60 18.75 12.30
N LEU A 402 -5.38 19.19 11.32
CA LEU A 402 -5.82 20.59 11.22
C LEU A 402 -7.03 20.92 12.10
N TYR A 403 -7.99 20.00 12.19
CA TYR A 403 -9.32 20.29 12.70
C TYR A 403 -9.86 19.25 13.68
N GLY A 404 -9.07 18.21 13.98
CA GLY A 404 -9.46 17.20 14.96
C GLY A 404 -9.76 17.87 16.31
N PHE A 405 -10.79 17.41 16.99
CA PHE A 405 -11.15 17.92 18.29
C PHE A 405 -11.63 16.76 19.18
N SER A 406 -11.05 16.67 20.36
CA SER A 406 -11.49 15.75 21.41
C SER A 406 -11.56 16.56 22.71
N PRO A 407 -12.73 16.71 23.34
CA PRO A 407 -12.89 17.56 24.51
C PRO A 407 -11.87 17.24 25.60
N SER A 408 -11.19 18.27 26.10
CA SER A 408 -10.16 18.19 27.16
C SER A 408 -8.88 17.39 26.82
N PHE A 409 -8.76 16.86 25.58
CA PHE A 409 -7.63 16.02 25.20
C PHE A 409 -6.86 16.54 24.00
N TYR A 410 -7.54 16.94 22.92
CA TYR A 410 -6.87 17.25 21.67
C TYR A 410 -7.58 18.36 20.88
N ILE A 411 -6.78 19.28 20.33
CA ILE A 411 -7.23 20.34 19.43
C ILE A 411 -6.29 20.36 18.23
N GLY A 412 -6.84 20.20 17.02
CA GLY A 412 -6.10 20.30 15.76
C GLY A 412 -5.47 21.68 15.58
N ASN A 413 -4.41 21.74 14.79
CA ASN A 413 -3.66 22.96 14.52
C ASN A 413 -3.82 23.40 13.06
N PRO A 414 -4.65 24.41 12.75
CA PRO A 414 -4.87 24.88 11.38
C PRO A 414 -3.67 25.62 10.78
N ASP A 415 -2.63 25.97 11.57
CA ASP A 415 -1.43 26.66 11.12
C ASP A 415 -0.31 25.73 10.65
N LEU A 416 -0.54 24.42 10.62
CA LEU A 416 0.42 23.43 10.15
C LEU A 416 0.84 23.68 8.71
N LYS A 417 2.12 23.39 8.46
CA LYS A 417 2.72 23.42 7.12
C LYS A 417 2.83 22.00 6.58
N PRO A 418 2.82 21.83 5.25
CA PRO A 418 3.13 20.55 4.64
C PRO A 418 4.54 20.08 5.01
N GLU A 419 4.67 18.80 5.31
CA GLU A 419 5.94 18.13 5.54
C GLU A 419 6.74 18.05 4.23
N ARG A 420 8.06 18.09 4.33
CA ARG A 420 8.97 18.11 3.17
C ARG A 420 10.10 17.13 3.36
N SER A 421 10.28 16.24 2.41
CA SER A 421 11.42 15.34 2.41
C SER A 421 12.38 15.59 1.25
N ARG A 422 13.66 15.21 1.46
CA ARG A 422 14.68 15.10 0.43
C ARG A 422 15.46 13.83 0.64
N GLY A 423 15.71 13.10 -0.43
CA GLY A 423 16.41 11.84 -0.32
C GLY A 423 17.09 11.43 -1.60
N TRP A 424 18.01 10.48 -1.46
CA TRP A 424 18.66 9.80 -2.56
C TRP A 424 18.67 8.31 -2.35
N GLU A 425 18.73 7.57 -3.43
CA GLU A 425 19.04 6.15 -3.42
C GLU A 425 20.01 5.79 -4.54
N VAL A 426 20.81 4.76 -4.31
CA VAL A 426 21.67 4.14 -5.31
C VAL A 426 21.44 2.63 -5.23
N SER A 427 21.18 2.01 -6.37
CA SER A 427 20.94 0.57 -6.51
C SER A 427 21.89 -0.04 -7.52
N ALA A 428 22.52 -1.15 -7.15
CA ALA A 428 23.21 -2.06 -8.07
C ALA A 428 22.31 -3.28 -8.29
N ARG A 429 22.07 -3.63 -9.55
CA ARG A 429 21.21 -4.76 -9.93
C ARG A 429 21.92 -5.69 -10.89
N PHE A 430 21.66 -6.98 -10.74
CA PHE A 430 22.10 -7.97 -11.72
C PHE A 430 20.97 -8.95 -12.06
N VAL A 431 20.97 -9.39 -13.31
CA VAL A 431 20.11 -10.48 -13.80
C VAL A 431 20.97 -11.34 -14.74
N ARG A 432 21.19 -12.59 -14.35
CA ARG A 432 21.98 -13.53 -15.16
C ARG A 432 21.37 -14.93 -15.14
N GLY A 433 20.80 -15.34 -16.26
CA GLY A 433 20.08 -16.60 -16.35
C GLY A 433 18.93 -16.64 -15.34
N PRO A 434 18.85 -17.68 -14.49
CA PRO A 434 17.79 -17.82 -13.50
C PRO A 434 17.97 -16.94 -12.25
N PHE A 435 19.09 -16.24 -12.12
CA PHE A 435 19.44 -15.47 -10.93
C PHE A 435 19.22 -13.99 -11.13
N SER A 436 18.69 -13.35 -10.10
CA SER A 436 18.57 -11.89 -9.99
C SER A 436 19.00 -11.42 -8.61
N GLY A 437 19.42 -10.17 -8.52
CA GLY A 437 19.74 -9.56 -7.24
C GLY A 437 19.78 -8.05 -7.33
N ALA A 438 19.59 -7.40 -6.18
CA ALA A 438 19.72 -5.97 -6.04
C ALA A 438 20.30 -5.63 -4.66
N LEU A 439 21.13 -4.60 -4.63
CA LEU A 439 21.60 -3.97 -3.40
C LEU A 439 21.31 -2.48 -3.51
N THR A 440 20.53 -1.94 -2.58
CA THR A 440 20.12 -0.53 -2.58
C THR A 440 20.54 0.12 -1.27
N CYS A 441 21.20 1.26 -1.37
CA CYS A 441 21.46 2.15 -0.24
C CYS A 441 20.64 3.43 -0.42
N TYR A 442 20.05 3.93 0.65
CA TYR A 442 19.22 5.15 0.61
C TYR A 442 19.39 6.01 1.85
N ARG A 443 19.10 7.30 1.69
CA ARG A 443 19.02 8.27 2.79
C ARG A 443 17.96 9.30 2.49
N GLN A 444 17.16 9.64 3.50
CA GLN A 444 16.10 10.63 3.46
C GLN A 444 16.18 11.54 4.68
N ARG A 445 15.86 12.82 4.52
CA ARG A 445 15.67 13.81 5.57
C ARG A 445 14.27 14.37 5.46
N LEU A 446 13.60 14.53 6.59
CA LEU A 446 12.27 15.10 6.69
C LEU A 446 12.33 16.38 7.53
N HIS A 447 11.76 17.44 7.02
CA HIS A 447 11.63 18.76 7.63
C HIS A 447 10.15 19.10 7.78
N ASP A 448 9.84 19.96 8.74
CA ASP A 448 8.46 20.33 9.07
C ASP A 448 7.57 19.09 9.37
N GLU A 449 8.15 18.00 9.89
CA GLU A 449 7.42 16.78 10.25
C GLU A 449 6.32 17.12 11.25
N ILE A 450 5.11 16.59 11.02
CA ILE A 450 3.98 16.79 11.93
C ILE A 450 4.10 15.78 13.07
N VAL A 451 4.25 16.29 14.28
CA VAL A 451 4.47 15.50 15.50
C VAL A 451 3.55 15.99 16.61
N ASP A 452 3.28 15.13 17.59
CA ASP A 452 2.53 15.54 18.78
C ASP A 452 3.24 16.68 19.51
N SER A 453 2.46 17.65 20.00
CA SER A 453 2.93 18.66 20.92
C SER A 453 3.49 18.00 22.20
N PRO A 454 4.38 18.69 22.96
CA PRO A 454 5.01 18.11 24.15
C PRO A 454 4.00 17.65 25.23
N ASP A 455 2.83 18.25 25.27
CA ASP A 455 1.74 17.93 26.19
C ASP A 455 0.69 16.98 25.61
N PHE A 456 0.91 16.51 24.36
CA PHE A 456 0.00 15.62 23.61
C PHE A 456 -1.42 16.18 23.37
N THR A 457 -1.60 17.50 23.50
CA THR A 457 -2.91 18.13 23.31
C THR A 457 -3.14 18.67 21.90
N SER A 458 -2.13 18.63 21.03
CA SER A 458 -2.21 19.11 19.65
C SER A 458 -1.07 18.50 18.81
N THR A 459 -1.00 18.91 17.56
CA THR A 459 0.13 18.62 16.66
C THR A 459 0.86 19.90 16.25
N VAL A 460 2.15 19.78 16.01
CA VAL A 460 3.02 20.88 15.59
C VAL A 460 3.98 20.42 14.50
N ASN A 461 4.47 21.35 13.67
CA ASN A 461 5.62 21.03 12.81
C ASN A 461 6.89 21.00 13.65
N ALA A 462 7.62 19.91 13.62
CA ALA A 462 8.94 19.78 14.24
C ALA A 462 9.92 20.81 13.67
N SER A 463 10.62 21.52 14.54
CA SER A 463 11.71 22.41 14.10
C SER A 463 13.03 21.67 13.85
N GLY A 464 13.12 20.42 14.29
CA GLY A 464 14.23 19.51 14.03
C GLY A 464 14.17 18.87 12.65
N THR A 465 15.11 17.97 12.40
CA THR A 465 15.19 17.22 11.13
C THR A 465 15.22 15.73 11.39
N SER A 466 14.17 15.02 11.01
CA SER A 466 14.12 13.56 11.09
C SER A 466 14.93 12.93 9.97
N ARG A 467 15.53 11.79 10.25
CA ARG A 467 16.47 11.13 9.33
C ARG A 467 16.15 9.65 9.23
N ARG A 468 16.11 9.17 7.99
CA ARG A 468 15.91 7.76 7.67
C ARG A 468 16.96 7.34 6.67
N HIS A 469 17.68 6.27 6.96
CA HIS A 469 18.66 5.70 6.04
C HIS A 469 18.75 4.20 6.22
N GLY A 470 19.14 3.50 5.16
CA GLY A 470 19.16 2.05 5.22
C GLY A 470 19.79 1.40 4.01
N VAL A 471 19.83 0.07 4.08
CA VAL A 471 20.31 -0.82 3.05
C VAL A 471 19.28 -1.92 2.81
N GLU A 472 18.96 -2.17 1.55
CA GLU A 472 18.08 -3.25 1.11
C GLU A 472 18.89 -4.21 0.23
N ALA A 473 18.80 -5.50 0.50
CA ALA A 473 19.35 -6.56 -0.33
C ALA A 473 18.23 -7.48 -0.81
N GLU A 474 18.20 -7.78 -2.09
CA GLU A 474 17.22 -8.66 -2.72
C GLU A 474 17.94 -9.72 -3.55
N ALA A 475 17.46 -10.96 -3.51
CA ALA A 475 17.94 -12.06 -4.30
C ALA A 475 16.78 -12.89 -4.85
N GLY A 476 16.88 -13.36 -6.06
CA GLY A 476 15.90 -14.21 -6.71
C GLY A 476 16.55 -15.34 -7.50
N TRP A 477 15.90 -16.50 -7.49
CA TRP A 477 16.26 -17.66 -8.29
C TRP A 477 15.00 -18.32 -8.83
N THR A 478 14.94 -18.53 -10.15
CA THR A 478 13.80 -19.16 -10.83
C THR A 478 14.27 -20.44 -11.53
N PHE A 479 13.75 -21.56 -11.13
CA PHE A 479 14.00 -22.87 -11.74
C PHE A 479 12.75 -23.35 -12.48
N GLY A 480 12.56 -22.87 -13.68
CA GLY A 480 11.36 -23.12 -14.48
C GLY A 480 10.08 -22.76 -13.75
N LYS A 481 9.04 -23.60 -13.88
CA LYS A 481 7.81 -23.48 -13.13
C LYS A 481 7.89 -24.16 -11.76
N ALA A 482 8.90 -25.02 -11.57
CA ALA A 482 9.00 -25.88 -10.40
C ALA A 482 9.32 -25.09 -9.12
N LEU A 483 10.15 -24.06 -9.20
CA LEU A 483 10.55 -23.28 -8.03
C LEU A 483 10.90 -21.84 -8.41
N ARG A 484 10.27 -20.89 -7.76
CA ARG A 484 10.73 -19.51 -7.66
C ARG A 484 11.07 -19.25 -6.20
N LEU A 485 12.32 -18.94 -5.92
CA LEU A 485 12.82 -18.56 -4.62
C LEU A 485 13.18 -17.08 -4.64
N SER A 486 12.74 -16.32 -3.66
CA SER A 486 13.18 -14.95 -3.45
C SER A 486 13.47 -14.72 -1.99
N ALA A 487 14.48 -13.90 -1.72
CA ALA A 487 14.85 -13.47 -0.39
C ALA A 487 15.12 -11.96 -0.39
N ASN A 488 14.77 -11.31 0.69
CA ASN A 488 15.16 -9.94 0.92
C ASN A 488 15.57 -9.72 2.38
N TYR A 489 16.37 -8.69 2.58
CA TYR A 489 16.78 -8.19 3.88
C TYR A 489 16.85 -6.68 3.82
N ALA A 490 16.44 -6.03 4.90
CA ALA A 490 16.53 -4.60 5.07
C ALA A 490 17.10 -4.24 6.44
N TRP A 491 18.03 -3.30 6.42
CA TRP A 491 18.51 -2.58 7.60
C TRP A 491 18.04 -1.13 7.50
N LEU A 492 17.43 -0.62 8.58
CA LEU A 492 16.88 0.72 8.65
C LEU A 492 17.30 1.38 9.97
N ASP A 493 17.81 2.61 9.88
CA ASP A 493 17.94 3.50 11.02
C ASP A 493 17.08 4.75 10.77
N ALA A 494 16.04 4.91 11.61
CA ALA A 494 15.03 5.95 11.54
C ALA A 494 14.97 6.71 12.86
N THR A 495 15.17 8.03 12.79
CA THR A 495 15.20 8.91 13.95
C THR A 495 14.32 10.13 13.72
N GLU A 496 13.49 10.47 14.70
CA GLU A 496 12.69 11.68 14.80
C GLU A 496 13.40 12.72 15.66
N GLN A 497 13.46 13.96 15.20
CA GLN A 497 13.96 15.10 15.96
C GLN A 497 12.86 16.16 16.08
N LYS A 498 12.13 16.18 17.21
CA LYS A 498 10.98 17.07 17.43
C LYS A 498 11.35 18.54 17.48
N ALA A 499 12.53 18.88 17.99
CA ALA A 499 13.00 20.27 18.05
C ALA A 499 14.49 20.39 17.77
N GLU A 500 14.92 21.54 17.24
CA GLU A 500 16.34 21.85 17.04
C GLU A 500 17.07 21.86 18.38
N GLY A 501 18.25 21.22 18.41
CA GLY A 501 19.05 21.11 19.65
C GLY A 501 18.59 19.99 20.61
N VAL A 502 17.47 19.32 20.35
CA VAL A 502 17.04 18.16 21.10
C VAL A 502 17.64 16.89 20.47
N GLU A 503 18.08 15.96 21.30
CA GLU A 503 18.61 14.67 20.83
C GLU A 503 17.53 13.90 20.03
N PRO A 504 17.87 13.37 18.86
CA PRO A 504 16.94 12.58 18.06
C PRO A 504 16.56 11.29 18.79
N ASN A 505 15.27 10.98 18.79
CA ASN A 505 14.76 9.73 19.28
C ASN A 505 14.57 8.73 18.13
N ARG A 506 14.71 7.45 18.44
CA ARG A 506 14.38 6.40 17.48
C ARG A 506 12.87 6.39 17.25
N GLU A 507 12.45 6.39 15.97
CA GLU A 507 11.04 6.30 15.60
C GLU A 507 10.41 4.99 16.04
N GLN A 508 9.11 5.05 16.39
CA GLN A 508 8.32 3.91 16.86
C GLN A 508 7.88 3.03 15.68
N ARG A 509 7.66 1.73 15.94
CA ARG A 509 7.15 0.77 14.94
C ARG A 509 8.05 0.62 13.71
N ARG A 510 9.37 0.88 13.86
CA ARG A 510 10.39 0.75 12.82
C ARG A 510 11.44 -0.27 13.26
N PRO A 511 11.29 -1.54 12.88
CA PRO A 511 12.32 -2.54 13.15
C PRO A 511 13.60 -2.18 12.40
N ARG A 512 14.76 -2.26 13.11
CA ARG A 512 16.07 -2.03 12.45
C ARG A 512 16.40 -3.08 11.41
N HIS A 513 15.94 -4.29 11.62
CA HIS A 513 16.22 -5.44 10.78
C HIS A 513 14.91 -6.10 10.40
N SER A 514 14.70 -6.32 9.12
CA SER A 514 13.56 -7.08 8.61
C SER A 514 13.99 -7.87 7.38
N GLY A 515 13.26 -8.91 7.05
CA GLY A 515 13.52 -9.68 5.86
C GLY A 515 12.49 -10.74 5.61
N ALA A 516 12.48 -11.29 4.42
CA ALA A 516 11.59 -12.36 4.04
C ALA A 516 12.26 -13.33 3.06
N ILE A 517 11.85 -14.58 3.14
CA ILE A 517 12.15 -15.62 2.15
C ILE A 517 10.81 -16.14 1.65
N VAL A 518 10.65 -16.22 0.34
CA VAL A 518 9.44 -16.71 -0.31
C VAL A 518 9.82 -17.78 -1.32
N ALA A 519 9.18 -18.93 -1.22
CA ALA A 519 9.29 -20.03 -2.17
C ALA A 519 7.92 -20.35 -2.74
N ASP A 520 7.78 -20.36 -4.05
CA ASP A 520 6.54 -20.73 -4.73
C ASP A 520 6.81 -21.50 -6.01
N GLY A 521 5.89 -22.40 -6.40
CA GLY A 521 6.09 -23.19 -7.60
C GLY A 521 4.96 -24.17 -7.90
N GLU A 522 5.20 -24.95 -8.95
CA GLU A 522 4.33 -26.00 -9.46
C GLU A 522 5.13 -27.27 -9.75
N LEU A 523 4.73 -28.41 -9.14
CA LEU A 523 5.33 -29.73 -9.33
C LEU A 523 4.23 -30.72 -9.73
N GLY A 524 4.10 -31.02 -11.02
CA GLY A 524 3.05 -31.87 -11.55
C GLY A 524 1.66 -31.30 -11.24
N ARG A 525 0.91 -31.99 -10.36
CA ARG A 525 -0.44 -31.54 -9.92
C ARG A 525 -0.40 -30.68 -8.65
N TRP A 526 0.76 -30.46 -8.07
CA TRP A 526 0.91 -29.70 -6.84
C TRP A 526 1.29 -28.26 -7.14
N ASN A 527 0.54 -27.32 -6.56
CA ASN A 527 0.90 -25.91 -6.46
C ASN A 527 1.24 -25.60 -5.01
N TYR A 528 2.30 -24.85 -4.77
CA TYR A 528 2.71 -24.52 -3.43
C TYR A 528 3.23 -23.09 -3.33
N GLY A 529 3.10 -22.53 -2.15
CA GLY A 529 3.67 -21.25 -1.76
C GLY A 529 3.99 -21.27 -0.27
N ALA A 530 5.16 -20.76 0.08
CA ALA A 530 5.58 -20.60 1.46
C ALA A 530 6.31 -19.28 1.64
N SER A 531 6.16 -18.67 2.80
CA SER A 531 6.90 -17.48 3.19
C SER A 531 7.40 -17.60 4.62
N LEU A 532 8.59 -17.05 4.87
CA LEU A 532 9.17 -16.87 6.19
C LEU A 532 9.59 -15.41 6.29
N SER A 533 9.00 -14.64 7.19
CA SER A 533 9.37 -13.26 7.44
C SER A 533 9.92 -13.07 8.85
N TYR A 534 10.89 -12.19 8.96
CA TYR A 534 11.51 -11.75 10.21
C TYR A 534 11.26 -10.27 10.43
N VAL A 535 10.79 -9.94 11.63
CA VAL A 535 10.64 -8.56 12.11
C VAL A 535 11.51 -8.41 13.36
N GLY A 536 12.47 -7.50 13.30
CA GLY A 536 13.40 -7.24 14.40
C GLY A 536 12.76 -6.47 15.55
N LYS A 537 13.47 -6.38 16.67
CA LYS A 537 13.06 -5.56 17.82
C LYS A 537 12.76 -4.12 17.40
N HIS A 538 11.67 -3.60 17.90
CA HIS A 538 11.25 -2.20 17.65
C HIS A 538 10.59 -1.62 18.89
N ARG A 539 10.47 -0.31 18.93
CA ARG A 539 9.81 0.42 20.00
C ARG A 539 8.39 0.75 19.62
N ASP A 540 7.53 0.78 20.63
CA ASP A 540 6.21 1.38 20.54
C ASP A 540 5.92 2.17 21.82
N ARG A 541 4.91 3.02 21.78
CA ARG A 541 4.46 3.80 22.93
C ARG A 541 3.12 3.24 23.39
N ARG A 542 2.97 3.06 24.72
CA ARG A 542 1.63 2.85 25.29
C ARG A 542 0.77 4.07 24.96
N ASP A 543 -0.42 3.82 24.51
CA ASP A 543 -1.42 4.84 24.19
C ASP A 543 -2.29 5.23 25.40
N SER A 544 -1.94 4.73 26.59
CA SER A 544 -2.53 5.04 27.88
C SER A 544 -1.45 5.41 28.90
N LEU A 545 -1.82 6.11 29.95
CA LEU A 545 -0.90 6.52 31.01
C LEU A 545 -0.12 5.31 31.58
N PRO A 546 1.19 5.44 31.76
CA PRO A 546 2.02 6.66 31.71
C PRO A 546 2.60 7.05 30.33
N TYR A 547 2.11 6.55 29.21
CA TYR A 547 2.60 6.80 27.83
C TYR A 547 4.08 6.47 27.62
N ASP A 548 4.60 5.48 28.31
CA ASP A 548 6.00 5.06 28.26
C ASP A 548 6.33 4.33 26.96
N LEU A 549 7.59 4.38 26.59
CA LEU A 549 8.14 3.64 25.46
C LEU A 549 8.42 2.20 25.88
N VAL A 550 7.94 1.24 25.11
CA VAL A 550 8.11 -0.19 25.31
C VAL A 550 8.88 -0.78 24.15
N ASP A 551 9.87 -1.63 24.46
CA ASP A 551 10.57 -2.42 23.44
C ASP A 551 9.79 -3.72 23.19
N LEU A 552 9.32 -3.90 21.94
CA LEU A 552 8.69 -5.13 21.46
C LEU A 552 9.75 -6.07 20.89
N ASP A 553 9.64 -7.36 21.25
CA ASP A 553 10.58 -8.38 20.84
C ASP A 553 10.49 -8.70 19.34
N SER A 554 11.58 -9.23 18.80
CA SER A 554 11.62 -9.74 17.43
C SER A 554 10.85 -11.04 17.29
N TYR A 555 10.28 -11.26 16.10
CA TYR A 555 9.53 -12.47 15.81
C TYR A 555 9.73 -12.97 14.37
N TRP A 556 9.37 -14.24 14.17
CA TRP A 556 9.31 -14.89 12.87
C TRP A 556 7.89 -15.31 12.56
N LEU A 557 7.45 -15.08 11.32
CA LEU A 557 6.18 -15.57 10.80
C LEU A 557 6.43 -16.48 9.62
N ALA A 558 5.97 -17.72 9.71
CA ALA A 558 6.01 -18.68 8.62
C ALA A 558 4.57 -18.97 8.14
N ASN A 559 4.34 -18.88 6.84
CA ASN A 559 3.06 -19.23 6.23
C ASN A 559 3.31 -20.23 5.10
N ALA A 560 2.39 -21.16 4.90
CA ALA A 560 2.48 -22.15 3.84
C ALA A 560 1.10 -22.46 3.26
N ARG A 561 1.04 -22.65 1.95
CA ARG A 561 -0.13 -23.17 1.22
C ARG A 561 0.32 -24.32 0.32
N LEU A 562 -0.42 -25.41 0.37
CA LEU A 562 -0.27 -26.54 -0.52
C LEU A 562 -1.61 -26.80 -1.21
N ALA A 563 -1.58 -26.95 -2.50
CA ALA A 563 -2.77 -27.21 -3.30
C ALA A 563 -2.55 -28.35 -4.27
N TYR A 564 -3.57 -29.14 -4.47
CA TYR A 564 -3.58 -30.29 -5.38
C TYR A 564 -4.63 -30.10 -6.47
N ARG A 565 -4.22 -30.14 -7.73
CA ARG A 565 -5.09 -30.06 -8.90
C ARG A 565 -5.80 -31.40 -9.10
N ILE A 566 -7.08 -31.44 -8.71
CA ILE A 566 -7.95 -32.61 -8.85
C ILE A 566 -8.26 -32.85 -10.32
N SER A 567 -8.60 -31.78 -11.04
CA SER A 567 -8.86 -31.76 -12.49
C SER A 567 -8.35 -30.45 -13.09
N ASP A 568 -8.46 -30.27 -14.40
CA ASP A 568 -7.95 -29.06 -15.09
C ASP A 568 -8.59 -27.74 -14.62
N GLY A 569 -9.78 -27.81 -14.00
CA GLY A 569 -10.47 -26.63 -13.49
C GLY A 569 -10.71 -26.63 -11.99
N VAL A 570 -10.24 -27.65 -11.23
CA VAL A 570 -10.55 -27.80 -9.80
C VAL A 570 -9.27 -28.07 -9.00
N GLU A 571 -9.02 -27.26 -8.00
CA GLU A 571 -7.89 -27.38 -7.07
C GLU A 571 -8.40 -27.39 -5.62
N ALA A 572 -7.96 -28.36 -4.82
CA ALA A 572 -8.15 -28.35 -3.37
C ALA A 572 -6.89 -27.83 -2.70
N ASN A 573 -7.04 -27.02 -1.67
CA ASN A 573 -5.91 -26.45 -0.96
C ASN A 573 -6.05 -26.51 0.57
N VAL A 574 -4.89 -26.53 1.22
CA VAL A 574 -4.72 -26.28 2.66
C VAL A 574 -3.73 -25.14 2.83
N ARG A 575 -4.07 -24.20 3.69
CA ARG A 575 -3.22 -23.06 4.06
C ARG A 575 -3.03 -23.02 5.58
N VAL A 576 -1.81 -22.80 6.01
CA VAL A 576 -1.45 -22.60 7.41
C VAL A 576 -0.81 -21.22 7.53
N ALA A 577 -1.40 -20.36 8.33
CA ALA A 577 -0.79 -19.09 8.70
C ALA A 577 -0.15 -19.22 10.09
N ASN A 578 0.92 -18.45 10.31
CA ASN A 578 1.73 -18.51 11.53
C ASN A 578 2.09 -19.96 11.93
N LEU A 579 2.70 -20.72 11.02
CA LEU A 579 3.06 -22.12 11.20
C LEU A 579 3.93 -22.36 12.45
N LEU A 580 4.75 -21.36 12.84
CA LEU A 580 5.62 -21.41 14.00
C LEU A 580 4.89 -21.17 15.32
N ASP A 581 3.61 -20.77 15.27
CA ASP A 581 2.79 -20.40 16.42
C ASP A 581 3.42 -19.28 17.26
N SER A 582 4.01 -18.31 16.55
CA SER A 582 4.68 -17.18 17.18
C SER A 582 3.65 -16.28 17.88
N HIS A 583 3.91 -15.98 19.15
CA HIS A 583 3.15 -14.99 19.91
C HIS A 583 3.92 -13.67 19.81
N TYR A 584 3.33 -12.67 19.19
CA TYR A 584 3.97 -11.39 18.90
C TYR A 584 2.98 -10.24 19.01
N GLN A 585 3.52 -9.03 19.05
CA GLN A 585 2.74 -7.79 18.99
C GLN A 585 3.36 -6.89 17.92
N ASP A 586 2.54 -6.36 17.03
CA ASP A 586 2.91 -5.27 16.11
C ASP A 586 2.80 -3.91 16.83
N LEU A 587 1.80 -3.79 17.70
CA LEU A 587 1.56 -2.67 18.60
C LEU A 587 1.48 -3.16 20.04
N VAL A 588 1.98 -2.35 20.98
CA VAL A 588 1.97 -2.69 22.39
C VAL A 588 0.54 -2.84 22.91
N GLY A 589 0.27 -3.96 23.63
CA GLY A 589 -1.03 -4.23 24.22
C GLY A 589 -2.00 -5.02 23.35
N TYR A 590 -1.71 -5.19 22.05
CA TYR A 590 -2.56 -5.98 21.16
C TYR A 590 -1.99 -7.36 20.90
N ARG A 591 -2.82 -8.37 21.11
CA ARG A 591 -2.51 -9.78 20.80
C ARG A 591 -2.74 -10.02 19.31
N THR A 592 -2.04 -11.01 18.80
CA THR A 592 -2.18 -11.45 17.41
C THR A 592 -2.58 -12.92 17.36
N GLU A 593 -3.22 -13.31 16.24
CA GLU A 593 -3.63 -14.70 16.05
C GLU A 593 -2.42 -15.63 16.08
N GLY A 594 -2.52 -16.73 16.82
CA GLY A 594 -1.60 -17.85 16.77
C GLY A 594 -1.68 -18.60 15.44
N ARG A 595 -1.28 -19.87 15.45
CA ARG A 595 -1.38 -20.73 14.26
C ARG A 595 -2.83 -20.94 13.84
N THR A 596 -3.12 -20.68 12.56
CA THR A 596 -4.43 -20.93 11.96
C THR A 596 -4.32 -21.86 10.76
N ILE A 597 -5.34 -22.70 10.56
CA ILE A 597 -5.42 -23.69 9.48
C ILE A 597 -6.71 -23.45 8.70
N HIS A 598 -6.60 -23.43 7.39
CA HIS A 598 -7.71 -23.22 6.47
C HIS A 598 -7.66 -24.24 5.34
N ALA A 599 -8.83 -24.69 4.88
CA ALA A 599 -8.95 -25.59 3.74
C ALA A 599 -10.00 -25.07 2.76
N GLY A 600 -9.79 -25.27 1.48
CA GLY A 600 -10.67 -24.71 0.46
C GLY A 600 -10.57 -25.38 -0.90
N LEU A 601 -11.45 -24.89 -1.78
CA LEU A 601 -11.49 -25.27 -3.18
C LEU A 601 -11.35 -24.02 -4.05
N ARG A 602 -10.56 -24.15 -5.10
CA ARG A 602 -10.46 -23.14 -6.17
C ARG A 602 -10.96 -23.72 -7.47
N LEU A 603 -11.75 -22.95 -8.20
CA LEU A 603 -12.25 -23.27 -9.52
C LEU A 603 -11.63 -22.30 -10.53
N ALA A 604 -11.23 -22.82 -11.69
CA ALA A 604 -10.79 -22.05 -12.85
C ALA A 604 -11.59 -22.54 -14.07
N LEU A 605 -12.38 -21.63 -14.66
CA LEU A 605 -13.25 -21.94 -15.80
C LEU A 605 -12.82 -21.06 -17.00
N GLY A 606 -12.77 -21.66 -18.21
CA GLY A 606 -12.48 -20.93 -19.45
C GLY A 606 -10.98 -20.64 -19.63
N ARG A 607 -10.24 -21.64 -20.07
CA ARG A 607 -8.93 -21.46 -20.71
C ARG A 607 -9.09 -21.35 -22.23
#